data_f6dc3df2fad2eeb775b65247b4233656
#
_entry.id   f6dc3df2fad2eeb775b65247b4233656
#
_cell.length_a   1.000
_cell.length_b   1.000
_cell.length_c   1.000
_cell.angle_alpha   90.00
_cell.angle_beta   90.00
_cell.angle_gamma   90.00
#
_symmetry.space_group_name_H-M   'P 1'
#
loop_
_entity.id
_entity.type
_entity.pdbx_description
1 polymer ?
#
loop_
_entity_poly.entity_id
_entity_poly.type
_entity_poly.pdbx_seq_one_letter_code
_entity_poly.pdbx_strand_id
1 'polypeptide(L)'
;MKAQLSAIPIILAFIGFYLCTYVVEETDQVIITQFGKPVGEPVIEAGLHFKIPFIQEVNRIEKRFLPWDGPSNEMSTKDKTYIIIDTFARWRISDPMQYFLRLRDERSALTRLDDILGSETRNAVAKHELTEIVRTTKDRVAQTDQTLGEASDQVSTLYPIKVGREKVEAQIFENAAAKLADFGIELLDVRFKRINYNETVRRRIYERMVSERQQIAARFRSEGAGEAAKIIGKKERDLQEIESVSYKTVQEIYGEADAKASAIYAEAYDQGPETSEFYGFLKTLESYQQVLSKDTSLILSTDSPLFQLFKSFTAKPVLSPVTSKDKADKTSAPDAK
;
A
#
# COMPACT_ATOMS: atom_id res chain seq x y z
N MET A 1 21.02 -30.58 -90.66
CA MET A 1 20.41 -29.24 -90.54
C MET A 1 18.90 -29.17 -90.43
N LYS A 2 18.09 -30.11 -90.96
CA LYS A 2 16.62 -30.08 -90.91
C LYS A 2 16.05 -30.38 -89.48
N ALA A 3 16.75 -31.18 -88.69
CA ALA A 3 16.29 -31.52 -87.28
C ALA A 3 16.52 -30.36 -86.28
N GLN A 4 17.43 -29.47 -86.51
CA GLN A 4 17.64 -28.28 -85.64
C GLN A 4 16.60 -27.20 -85.89
N LEU A 5 16.07 -27.08 -87.15
CA LEU A 5 15.05 -26.10 -87.49
C LEU A 5 13.66 -26.47 -86.85
N SER A 6 13.38 -27.76 -86.62
CA SER A 6 12.13 -28.22 -86.01
C SER A 6 12.12 -28.09 -84.47
N ALA A 7 13.26 -27.96 -83.85
CA ALA A 7 13.37 -27.75 -82.36
C ALA A 7 13.02 -26.32 -81.94
N ILE A 8 13.30 -25.32 -82.83
CA ILE A 8 13.03 -23.91 -82.52
C ILE A 8 11.56 -23.61 -82.19
N PRO A 9 10.53 -24.02 -82.97
CA PRO A 9 9.13 -23.77 -82.62
C PRO A 9 8.66 -24.50 -81.32
N ILE A 10 9.24 -25.68 -81.05
CA ILE A 10 8.91 -26.39 -79.81
C ILE A 10 9.45 -25.64 -78.54
N ILE A 11 10.68 -25.14 -78.65
CA ILE A 11 11.31 -24.33 -77.60
C ILE A 11 10.53 -23.03 -77.43
N LEU A 12 10.08 -22.39 -78.50
CA LEU A 12 9.33 -21.15 -78.49
C LEU A 12 7.94 -21.35 -77.89
N ALA A 13 7.28 -22.49 -78.16
CA ALA A 13 6.01 -22.89 -77.56
C ALA A 13 6.17 -23.18 -76.03
N PHE A 14 7.26 -23.82 -75.64
CA PHE A 14 7.56 -24.10 -74.27
C PHE A 14 7.86 -22.80 -73.44
N ILE A 15 8.63 -21.90 -74.03
CA ILE A 15 8.87 -20.57 -73.44
C ILE A 15 7.54 -19.78 -73.38
N GLY A 16 6.73 -19.81 -74.42
CA GLY A 16 5.38 -19.17 -74.40
C GLY A 16 4.49 -19.72 -73.30
N PHE A 17 4.45 -21.08 -73.18
CA PHE A 17 3.72 -21.71 -72.11
C PHE A 17 4.19 -21.32 -70.71
N TYR A 18 5.51 -21.30 -70.50
CA TYR A 18 6.10 -20.87 -69.25
C TYR A 18 5.82 -19.42 -68.89
N LEU A 19 5.79 -18.53 -69.86
CA LEU A 19 5.48 -17.10 -69.69
C LEU A 19 3.97 -16.87 -69.42
N CYS A 20 3.10 -17.78 -69.93
CA CYS A 20 1.66 -17.67 -69.78
C CYS A 20 1.15 -18.28 -68.47
N THR A 21 1.97 -19.06 -67.75
CA THR A 21 1.55 -19.77 -66.53
C THR A 21 2.12 -19.12 -65.31
N TYR A 22 1.32 -19.18 -64.21
CA TYR A 22 1.78 -18.85 -62.88
C TYR A 22 1.18 -19.79 -61.84
N VAL A 23 1.85 -19.98 -60.72
CA VAL A 23 1.38 -20.85 -59.64
C VAL A 23 0.92 -19.96 -58.49
N VAL A 24 -0.28 -20.27 -57.96
CA VAL A 24 -0.83 -19.71 -56.75
C VAL A 24 -0.59 -20.68 -55.60
N GLU A 25 0.06 -20.27 -54.57
CA GLU A 25 0.24 -21.07 -53.35
C GLU A 25 -1.00 -20.97 -52.45
N GLU A 26 -1.21 -21.94 -51.55
CA GLU A 26 -2.33 -21.91 -50.60
C GLU A 26 -2.26 -20.72 -49.64
N THR A 27 -1.07 -20.19 -49.46
CA THR A 27 -0.79 -19.01 -48.61
C THR A 27 -1.16 -17.70 -49.28
N ASP A 28 -1.28 -17.69 -50.60
CA ASP A 28 -1.46 -16.50 -51.43
C ASP A 28 -2.89 -16.44 -52.03
N GLN A 29 -3.28 -15.25 -52.28
CA GLN A 29 -4.39 -14.92 -53.20
C GLN A 29 -3.90 -13.93 -54.23
N VAL A 30 -4.40 -14.02 -55.46
CA VAL A 30 -3.85 -13.30 -56.57
C VAL A 30 -4.89 -12.41 -57.27
N ILE A 31 -4.47 -11.19 -57.55
CA ILE A 31 -5.22 -10.29 -58.42
C ILE A 31 -4.41 -10.07 -59.72
N ILE A 32 -5.08 -10.31 -60.81
CA ILE A 32 -4.53 -10.00 -62.14
C ILE A 32 -4.81 -8.54 -62.48
N THR A 33 -3.77 -7.79 -62.79
CA THR A 33 -3.95 -6.42 -63.24
C THR A 33 -3.51 -6.27 -64.70
N GLN A 34 -4.23 -5.45 -65.43
CA GLN A 34 -3.93 -5.09 -66.81
C GLN A 34 -3.77 -3.57 -66.87
N PHE A 35 -2.56 -3.12 -67.21
CA PHE A 35 -2.23 -1.70 -67.20
C PHE A 35 -2.58 -0.99 -65.90
N GLY A 36 -2.33 -1.67 -64.76
CA GLY A 36 -2.62 -1.17 -63.40
C GLY A 36 -4.06 -1.21 -62.96
N LYS A 37 -5.00 -1.72 -63.80
CA LYS A 37 -6.42 -1.95 -63.43
C LYS A 37 -6.65 -3.42 -63.11
N PRO A 38 -7.35 -3.79 -62.05
CA PRO A 38 -7.68 -5.18 -61.76
C PRO A 38 -8.69 -5.69 -62.85
N VAL A 39 -8.47 -6.91 -63.31
CA VAL A 39 -9.29 -7.55 -64.34
C VAL A 39 -9.62 -8.95 -63.86
N GLY A 40 -10.92 -9.25 -63.93
CA GLY A 40 -11.46 -10.55 -63.47
C GLY A 40 -11.69 -10.64 -61.98
N GLU A 41 -12.05 -11.81 -61.51
CA GLU A 41 -12.22 -12.11 -60.08
C GLU A 41 -10.86 -12.47 -59.45
N PRO A 42 -10.70 -12.22 -58.14
CA PRO A 42 -9.49 -12.65 -57.42
C PRO A 42 -9.35 -14.16 -57.46
N VAL A 43 -8.15 -14.66 -57.73
CA VAL A 43 -7.87 -16.10 -57.72
C VAL A 43 -7.44 -16.50 -56.31
N ILE A 44 -8.33 -17.23 -55.62
CA ILE A 44 -8.15 -17.68 -54.24
C ILE A 44 -7.71 -19.16 -54.19
N GLU A 45 -7.98 -19.92 -55.25
CA GLU A 45 -7.69 -21.34 -55.34
C GLU A 45 -6.21 -21.56 -55.68
N ALA A 46 -5.56 -22.42 -54.89
CA ALA A 46 -4.17 -22.82 -55.15
C ALA A 46 -4.11 -23.70 -56.44
N GLY A 47 -3.10 -23.49 -57.23
CA GLY A 47 -2.92 -24.26 -58.46
C GLY A 47 -2.21 -23.52 -59.56
N LEU A 48 -2.22 -24.12 -60.75
CA LEU A 48 -1.65 -23.57 -61.96
C LEU A 48 -2.71 -22.75 -62.69
N HIS A 49 -2.44 -21.48 -62.93
CA HIS A 49 -3.32 -20.55 -63.61
C HIS A 49 -2.62 -19.91 -64.81
N PHE A 50 -3.42 -19.33 -65.72
CA PHE A 50 -2.93 -18.73 -66.93
C PHE A 50 -3.08 -17.21 -66.90
N LYS A 51 -2.10 -16.51 -67.46
CA LYS A 51 -2.13 -15.08 -67.68
C LYS A 51 -1.67 -14.72 -69.08
N ILE A 52 -2.08 -13.57 -69.56
CA ILE A 52 -1.58 -13.04 -70.86
C ILE A 52 -0.22 -12.38 -70.60
N PRO A 53 0.88 -12.94 -71.12
CA PRO A 53 2.21 -12.38 -70.90
C PRO A 53 2.33 -10.95 -71.47
N PHE A 54 3.18 -10.12 -70.88
CA PHE A 54 3.47 -8.71 -71.23
C PHE A 54 2.30 -7.73 -70.95
N ILE A 55 1.05 -8.17 -70.81
CA ILE A 55 -0.13 -7.29 -70.61
C ILE A 55 -0.64 -7.41 -69.17
N GLN A 56 -0.64 -8.63 -68.66
CA GLN A 56 -1.15 -8.94 -67.31
C GLN A 56 -0.06 -9.13 -66.29
N GLU A 57 -0.16 -8.42 -65.18
CA GLU A 57 0.68 -8.54 -64.02
C GLU A 57 -0.04 -9.28 -62.89
N VAL A 58 0.71 -10.12 -62.20
CA VAL A 58 0.20 -10.95 -61.08
C VAL A 58 0.60 -10.27 -59.80
N ASN A 59 -0.41 -9.75 -59.09
CA ASN A 59 -0.22 -9.18 -57.75
C ASN A 59 -0.58 -10.23 -56.70
N ARG A 60 0.41 -10.66 -55.95
CA ARG A 60 0.22 -11.65 -54.87
C ARG A 60 -0.09 -10.91 -53.61
N ILE A 61 -1.07 -11.40 -52.87
CA ILE A 61 -1.60 -10.86 -51.62
C ILE A 61 -1.62 -12.00 -50.61
N GLU A 62 -1.11 -11.79 -49.42
CA GLU A 62 -1.10 -12.79 -48.34
C GLU A 62 -2.53 -13.15 -47.91
N LYS A 63 -2.85 -14.45 -47.88
CA LYS A 63 -4.16 -14.98 -47.46
C LYS A 63 -4.23 -15.28 -45.95
N ARG A 64 -3.05 -15.53 -45.35
CA ARG A 64 -2.93 -15.83 -43.92
C ARG A 64 -3.24 -14.58 -43.09
N PHE A 65 -3.50 -14.79 -41.80
CA PHE A 65 -3.60 -13.65 -40.88
C PHE A 65 -2.23 -13.03 -40.61
N LEU A 66 -2.20 -11.72 -40.56
CA LEU A 66 -1.03 -10.89 -40.34
C LEU A 66 -1.12 -10.25 -38.95
N PRO A 67 0.03 -10.12 -38.26
CA PRO A 67 0.08 -9.34 -37.05
C PRO A 67 0.14 -7.85 -37.37
N TRP A 68 -0.51 -7.06 -36.53
CA TRP A 68 -0.30 -5.61 -36.46
C TRP A 68 0.13 -5.26 -35.05
N ASP A 69 1.28 -4.61 -34.90
CA ASP A 69 1.83 -4.13 -33.62
C ASP A 69 1.84 -2.60 -33.68
N GLY A 70 0.88 -2.00 -33.00
CA GLY A 70 0.70 -0.56 -33.02
C GLY A 70 1.82 0.18 -32.32
N PRO A 71 2.10 1.42 -32.74
CA PRO A 71 3.08 2.25 -32.08
C PRO A 71 2.63 2.55 -30.63
N SER A 72 3.63 2.66 -29.74
CA SER A 72 3.38 3.09 -28.36
C SER A 72 2.84 4.52 -28.35
N ASN A 73 1.58 4.68 -28.00
CA ASN A 73 0.92 5.98 -27.99
C ASN A 73 0.60 6.42 -26.56
N GLU A 74 0.87 7.69 -26.26
CA GLU A 74 0.42 8.33 -25.03
C GLU A 74 -1.02 8.81 -25.19
N MET A 75 -1.86 8.44 -24.22
CA MET A 75 -3.29 8.73 -24.22
C MET A 75 -3.75 9.19 -22.84
N SER A 76 -4.73 10.09 -22.80
CA SER A 76 -5.39 10.51 -21.56
C SER A 76 -6.64 9.68 -21.30
N THR A 77 -6.76 9.15 -20.12
CA THR A 77 -7.97 8.47 -19.65
C THR A 77 -9.04 9.46 -19.20
N LYS A 78 -10.26 8.98 -18.90
CA LYS A 78 -11.36 9.81 -18.41
C LYS A 78 -11.02 10.54 -17.10
N ASP A 79 -10.23 9.92 -16.25
CA ASP A 79 -9.71 10.48 -14.99
C ASP A 79 -8.47 11.38 -15.17
N LYS A 80 -8.21 11.80 -16.42
CA LYS A 80 -7.09 12.69 -16.80
C LYS A 80 -5.70 12.14 -16.46
N THR A 81 -5.58 10.83 -16.35
CA THR A 81 -4.29 10.18 -16.16
C THR A 81 -3.68 9.87 -17.53
N TYR A 82 -2.44 10.26 -17.73
CA TYR A 82 -1.70 9.96 -18.97
C TYR A 82 -1.05 8.60 -18.87
N ILE A 83 -1.36 7.75 -19.83
CA ILE A 83 -0.86 6.38 -19.94
C ILE A 83 -0.31 6.11 -21.33
N ILE A 84 0.66 5.21 -21.40
CA ILE A 84 1.23 4.71 -22.65
C ILE A 84 0.63 3.33 -22.87
N ILE A 85 -0.02 3.16 -24.03
CA ILE A 85 -0.65 1.90 -24.41
C ILE A 85 -0.01 1.39 -25.70
N ASP A 86 0.40 0.13 -25.67
CA ASP A 86 0.78 -0.66 -26.83
C ASP A 86 -0.40 -1.56 -27.18
N THR A 87 -0.87 -1.49 -28.40
CA THR A 87 -2.00 -2.27 -28.90
C THR A 87 -1.49 -3.28 -29.92
N PHE A 88 -2.04 -4.48 -29.89
CA PHE A 88 -1.76 -5.55 -30.83
C PHE A 88 -3.07 -6.00 -31.48
N ALA A 89 -3.02 -6.28 -32.76
CA ALA A 89 -4.17 -6.83 -33.50
C ALA A 89 -3.74 -7.92 -34.46
N ARG A 90 -4.69 -8.77 -34.83
CA ARG A 90 -4.54 -9.74 -35.92
C ARG A 90 -5.60 -9.43 -36.96
N TRP A 91 -5.16 -9.42 -38.20
CA TRP A 91 -6.01 -9.07 -39.32
C TRP A 91 -5.72 -9.97 -40.50
N ARG A 92 -6.65 -10.06 -41.44
CA ARG A 92 -6.47 -10.73 -42.73
C ARG A 92 -7.18 -9.97 -43.81
N ILE A 93 -6.77 -10.25 -45.06
CA ILE A 93 -7.41 -9.68 -46.24
C ILE A 93 -8.54 -10.62 -46.64
N SER A 94 -9.78 -10.19 -46.44
CA SER A 94 -11.01 -10.95 -46.74
C SER A 94 -11.50 -10.69 -48.18
N ASP A 95 -11.36 -9.44 -48.64
CA ASP A 95 -11.69 -9.05 -50.00
C ASP A 95 -10.45 -8.45 -50.69
N PRO A 96 -9.70 -9.26 -51.46
CA PRO A 96 -8.51 -8.80 -52.14
C PRO A 96 -8.80 -7.71 -53.19
N MET A 97 -9.98 -7.72 -53.80
CA MET A 97 -10.34 -6.71 -54.79
C MET A 97 -10.48 -5.32 -54.17
N GLN A 98 -11.25 -5.21 -53.06
CA GLN A 98 -11.39 -3.95 -52.33
C GLN A 98 -10.07 -3.49 -51.74
N TYR A 99 -9.31 -4.44 -51.17
CA TYR A 99 -7.97 -4.16 -50.63
C TYR A 99 -7.08 -3.54 -51.69
N PHE A 100 -6.98 -4.16 -52.86
CA PHE A 100 -6.12 -3.65 -53.94
C PHE A 100 -6.59 -2.30 -54.47
N LEU A 101 -7.88 -2.09 -54.65
CA LEU A 101 -8.39 -0.80 -55.11
C LEU A 101 -8.17 0.36 -54.18
N ARG A 102 -8.24 0.11 -52.88
CA ARG A 102 -8.16 1.19 -51.87
C ARG A 102 -6.81 1.36 -51.23
N LEU A 103 -6.05 0.28 -51.06
CA LEU A 103 -4.78 0.29 -50.32
C LEU A 103 -3.58 -0.06 -51.18
N ARG A 104 -3.74 -0.96 -52.14
CA ARG A 104 -2.72 -1.46 -53.09
C ARG A 104 -1.62 -2.32 -52.47
N ASP A 105 -1.01 -1.86 -51.39
CA ASP A 105 0.13 -2.50 -50.75
C ASP A 105 -0.03 -2.64 -49.24
N GLU A 106 0.80 -3.47 -48.64
CA GLU A 106 0.78 -3.77 -47.21
C GLU A 106 1.15 -2.53 -46.37
N ARG A 107 2.04 -1.68 -46.84
CA ARG A 107 2.43 -0.46 -46.13
C ARG A 107 1.26 0.50 -45.97
N SER A 108 0.47 0.68 -47.02
CA SER A 108 -0.74 1.50 -46.99
C SER A 108 -1.79 0.89 -46.06
N ALA A 109 -1.87 -0.43 -46.03
CA ALA A 109 -2.77 -1.14 -45.09
C ALA A 109 -2.33 -0.93 -43.66
N LEU A 110 -1.06 -1.08 -43.32
CA LEU A 110 -0.54 -0.83 -41.98
C LEU A 110 -0.78 0.60 -41.54
N THR A 111 -0.53 1.59 -42.42
CA THR A 111 -0.83 2.99 -42.12
C THR A 111 -2.33 3.20 -41.83
N ARG A 112 -3.20 2.56 -42.55
CA ARG A 112 -4.65 2.65 -42.37
C ARG A 112 -5.07 1.96 -41.08
N LEU A 113 -4.46 0.82 -40.70
CA LEU A 113 -4.65 0.16 -39.43
C LEU A 113 -4.20 1.06 -38.27
N ASP A 114 -3.03 1.71 -38.39
CA ASP A 114 -2.54 2.67 -37.40
C ASP A 114 -3.53 3.80 -37.18
N ASP A 115 -4.08 4.36 -38.23
CA ASP A 115 -5.06 5.46 -38.17
C ASP A 115 -6.36 5.01 -37.49
N ILE A 116 -6.93 3.90 -37.92
CA ILE A 116 -8.25 3.42 -37.46
C ILE A 116 -8.14 2.85 -36.06
N LEU A 117 -7.24 1.89 -35.84
CA LEU A 117 -7.06 1.26 -34.53
C LEU A 117 -6.55 2.26 -33.49
N GLY A 118 -5.61 3.12 -33.86
CA GLY A 118 -5.09 4.17 -32.98
C GLY A 118 -6.16 5.17 -32.56
N SER A 119 -7.03 5.59 -33.52
CA SER A 119 -8.12 6.52 -33.20
C SER A 119 -9.21 5.87 -32.33
N GLU A 120 -9.61 4.63 -32.63
CA GLU A 120 -10.62 3.92 -31.81
C GLU A 120 -10.08 3.58 -30.43
N THR A 121 -8.83 3.18 -30.31
CA THR A 121 -8.17 2.98 -29.03
C THR A 121 -8.17 4.26 -28.19
N ARG A 122 -7.78 5.39 -28.80
CA ARG A 122 -7.79 6.69 -28.11
C ARG A 122 -9.18 7.11 -27.66
N ASN A 123 -10.18 6.92 -28.52
CA ASN A 123 -11.57 7.23 -28.21
C ASN A 123 -12.12 6.36 -27.06
N ALA A 124 -11.81 5.08 -27.07
CA ALA A 124 -12.23 4.16 -26.02
C ALA A 124 -11.54 4.49 -24.68
N VAL A 125 -10.22 4.70 -24.71
CA VAL A 125 -9.43 5.05 -23.51
C VAL A 125 -9.92 6.36 -22.88
N ALA A 126 -10.24 7.37 -23.68
CA ALA A 126 -10.73 8.66 -23.19
C ALA A 126 -12.11 8.58 -22.52
N LYS A 127 -12.90 7.56 -22.84
CA LYS A 127 -14.24 7.35 -22.24
C LYS A 127 -14.22 6.55 -20.95
N HIS A 128 -13.15 5.80 -20.68
CA HIS A 128 -13.03 4.90 -19.54
C HIS A 128 -11.98 5.36 -18.52
N GLU A 129 -12.19 5.00 -17.26
CA GLU A 129 -11.24 5.23 -16.19
C GLU A 129 -10.09 4.22 -16.29
N LEU A 130 -8.91 4.59 -15.77
CA LEU A 130 -7.73 3.73 -15.82
C LEU A 130 -7.98 2.33 -15.25
N THR A 131 -8.74 2.24 -14.16
CA THR A 131 -9.10 0.98 -13.50
C THR A 131 -9.85 0.04 -14.44
N GLU A 132 -10.73 0.58 -15.28
CA GLU A 132 -11.52 -0.17 -16.28
C GLU A 132 -10.65 -0.71 -17.42
N ILE A 133 -9.60 0.03 -17.78
CA ILE A 133 -8.69 -0.33 -18.86
C ILE A 133 -7.71 -1.43 -18.43
N VAL A 134 -7.28 -1.38 -17.15
CA VAL A 134 -6.26 -2.30 -16.61
C VAL A 134 -6.87 -3.60 -16.10
N ARG A 135 -8.01 -3.54 -15.40
CA ARG A 135 -8.58 -4.68 -14.71
C ARG A 135 -9.54 -5.48 -15.58
N THR A 136 -9.37 -6.80 -15.53
CA THR A 136 -10.18 -7.76 -16.30
C THR A 136 -11.34 -8.33 -15.49
N THR A 137 -11.10 -8.59 -14.18
CA THR A 137 -12.08 -9.29 -13.32
C THR A 137 -12.79 -8.34 -12.37
N LYS A 138 -14.12 -8.52 -12.24
CA LYS A 138 -14.97 -7.74 -11.33
C LYS A 138 -14.87 -8.23 -9.87
N ASP A 139 -14.56 -9.51 -9.67
CA ASP A 139 -14.71 -10.21 -8.39
C ASP A 139 -13.43 -10.21 -7.53
N ARG A 140 -12.49 -9.32 -7.82
CA ARG A 140 -11.28 -9.22 -7.02
C ARG A 140 -11.60 -8.57 -5.67
N VAL A 141 -11.55 -9.37 -4.60
CA VAL A 141 -11.63 -8.89 -3.21
C VAL A 141 -10.30 -8.26 -2.84
N ALA A 142 -10.34 -7.07 -2.22
CA ALA A 142 -9.15 -6.46 -1.64
C ALA A 142 -8.61 -7.39 -0.55
N GLN A 143 -7.35 -7.80 -0.67
CA GLN A 143 -6.69 -8.45 0.45
C GLN A 143 -6.38 -7.36 1.48
N THR A 144 -7.22 -7.29 2.52
CA THR A 144 -6.98 -6.44 3.68
C THR A 144 -5.83 -7.07 4.46
N ASP A 145 -4.73 -6.36 4.55
CA ASP A 145 -3.60 -6.80 5.37
C ASP A 145 -4.01 -6.60 6.84
N GLN A 146 -4.37 -7.69 7.53
CA GLN A 146 -4.86 -7.68 8.91
C GLN A 146 -3.86 -7.02 9.89
N THR A 147 -2.58 -6.94 9.50
CA THR A 147 -1.55 -6.28 10.30
C THR A 147 -1.63 -4.75 10.27
N LEU A 148 -2.34 -4.19 9.29
CA LEU A 148 -2.46 -2.74 9.10
C LEU A 148 -3.69 -2.12 9.80
N GLY A 149 -4.57 -2.93 10.40
CA GLY A 149 -5.76 -2.47 11.13
C GLY A 149 -6.65 -1.55 10.29
N GLU A 150 -7.32 -0.60 10.94
CA GLU A 150 -8.23 0.38 10.28
C GLU A 150 -7.56 1.25 9.20
N ALA A 151 -6.22 1.36 9.21
CA ALA A 151 -5.48 2.07 8.16
C ALA A 151 -5.51 1.34 6.81
N SER A 152 -5.75 0.01 6.80
CA SER A 152 -5.84 -0.77 5.56
C SER A 152 -7.15 -0.53 4.80
N ASP A 153 -8.22 -0.19 5.50
CA ASP A 153 -9.54 0.02 4.88
C ASP A 153 -9.57 1.24 3.95
N GLN A 154 -8.76 2.26 4.22
CA GLN A 154 -8.64 3.43 3.34
C GLN A 154 -7.74 3.19 2.12
N VAL A 155 -6.77 2.27 2.22
CA VAL A 155 -5.80 1.97 1.15
C VAL A 155 -6.30 0.85 0.23
N SER A 156 -7.16 -0.02 0.73
CA SER A 156 -7.61 -1.24 0.03
C SER A 156 -8.98 -1.15 -0.63
N THR A 157 -9.61 0.02 -0.68
CA THR A 157 -10.86 0.21 -1.44
C THR A 157 -10.60 -0.01 -2.92
N LEU A 158 -10.85 -1.22 -3.39
CA LEU A 158 -10.88 -1.51 -4.82
C LEU A 158 -12.13 -0.86 -5.42
N TYR A 159 -11.93 0.18 -6.23
CA TYR A 159 -13.03 0.79 -6.98
C TYR A 159 -13.76 -0.28 -7.81
N PRO A 160 -15.11 -0.33 -7.75
CA PRO A 160 -15.88 -1.31 -8.51
C PRO A 160 -15.68 -1.07 -10.01
N ILE A 161 -15.47 -2.15 -10.77
CA ILE A 161 -15.38 -2.10 -12.23
C ILE A 161 -16.79 -2.23 -12.81
N LYS A 162 -17.15 -1.35 -13.73
CA LYS A 162 -18.44 -1.36 -14.45
C LYS A 162 -18.32 -2.13 -15.77
N VAL A 163 -17.29 -1.87 -16.53
CA VAL A 163 -17.06 -2.39 -17.88
C VAL A 163 -15.96 -3.46 -17.86
N GLY A 164 -14.74 -3.07 -17.53
CA GLY A 164 -13.54 -3.91 -17.52
C GLY A 164 -12.86 -3.99 -18.88
N ARG A 165 -11.57 -4.38 -18.85
CA ARG A 165 -10.66 -4.40 -20.01
C ARG A 165 -11.22 -5.16 -21.22
N GLU A 166 -11.78 -6.35 -21.01
CA GLU A 166 -12.28 -7.18 -22.10
C GLU A 166 -13.40 -6.50 -22.90
N LYS A 167 -14.29 -5.79 -22.21
CA LYS A 167 -15.37 -5.06 -22.90
C LYS A 167 -14.86 -3.82 -23.60
N VAL A 168 -13.84 -3.16 -23.07
CA VAL A 168 -13.20 -2.03 -23.73
C VAL A 168 -12.49 -2.49 -25.01
N GLU A 169 -11.76 -3.61 -24.97
CA GLU A 169 -11.13 -4.23 -26.12
C GLU A 169 -12.18 -4.66 -27.16
N ALA A 170 -13.29 -5.26 -26.73
CA ALA A 170 -14.40 -5.65 -27.63
C ALA A 170 -15.06 -4.44 -28.29
N GLN A 171 -15.23 -3.33 -27.60
CA GLN A 171 -15.78 -2.10 -28.17
C GLN A 171 -14.83 -1.49 -29.23
N ILE A 172 -13.51 -1.52 -28.97
CA ILE A 172 -12.52 -1.08 -29.95
C ILE A 172 -12.58 -1.98 -31.20
N PHE A 173 -12.64 -3.30 -30.98
CA PHE A 173 -12.77 -4.28 -32.05
C PHE A 173 -13.98 -4.04 -32.92
N GLU A 174 -15.17 -3.92 -32.35
CA GLU A 174 -16.43 -3.71 -33.08
C GLU A 174 -16.42 -2.44 -33.92
N ASN A 175 -15.98 -1.32 -33.32
CA ASN A 175 -15.90 -0.05 -34.04
C ASN A 175 -14.86 -0.05 -35.14
N ALA A 176 -13.71 -0.68 -34.92
CA ALA A 176 -12.64 -0.75 -35.90
C ALA A 176 -12.96 -1.73 -37.03
N ALA A 177 -13.53 -2.89 -36.73
CA ALA A 177 -13.93 -3.90 -37.71
C ALA A 177 -14.92 -3.36 -38.76
N ALA A 178 -15.92 -2.59 -38.32
CA ALA A 178 -16.87 -1.95 -39.21
C ALA A 178 -16.21 -1.02 -40.23
N LYS A 179 -15.18 -0.26 -39.79
CA LYS A 179 -14.44 0.67 -40.66
C LYS A 179 -13.44 -0.02 -41.56
N LEU A 180 -12.82 -1.11 -41.09
CA LEU A 180 -11.81 -1.86 -41.85
C LEU A 180 -12.44 -2.74 -42.92
N ALA A 181 -13.67 -3.19 -42.74
CA ALA A 181 -14.42 -3.94 -43.74
C ALA A 181 -14.55 -3.20 -45.07
N ASP A 182 -14.67 -1.86 -45.05
CA ASP A 182 -14.68 -1.04 -46.23
C ASP A 182 -13.39 -1.13 -47.09
N PHE A 183 -12.29 -1.53 -46.48
CA PHE A 183 -10.98 -1.68 -47.15
C PHE A 183 -10.68 -3.14 -47.52
N GLY A 184 -11.65 -4.05 -47.36
CA GLY A 184 -11.46 -5.47 -47.61
C GLY A 184 -10.60 -6.18 -46.56
N ILE A 185 -10.46 -5.58 -45.39
CA ILE A 185 -9.70 -6.09 -44.23
C ILE A 185 -10.69 -6.63 -43.22
N GLU A 186 -10.46 -7.86 -42.78
CA GLU A 186 -11.16 -8.48 -41.66
C GLU A 186 -10.25 -8.44 -40.42
N LEU A 187 -10.72 -7.79 -39.38
CA LEU A 187 -10.07 -7.77 -38.07
C LEU A 187 -10.46 -9.04 -37.32
N LEU A 188 -9.50 -9.76 -36.74
CA LEU A 188 -9.74 -11.01 -36.00
C LEU A 188 -9.79 -10.76 -34.51
N ASP A 189 -8.88 -9.98 -33.97
CA ASP A 189 -8.90 -9.53 -32.58
C ASP A 189 -8.08 -8.24 -32.38
N VAL A 190 -8.34 -7.58 -31.25
CA VAL A 190 -7.58 -6.43 -30.77
C VAL A 190 -7.33 -6.61 -29.29
N ARG A 191 -6.08 -6.46 -28.85
CA ARG A 191 -5.68 -6.58 -27.47
C ARG A 191 -4.71 -5.50 -27.04
N PHE A 192 -4.82 -5.07 -25.80
CA PHE A 192 -3.76 -4.25 -25.20
C PHE A 192 -2.58 -5.15 -24.82
N LYS A 193 -1.42 -4.88 -25.40
CA LYS A 193 -0.18 -5.60 -25.13
C LYS A 193 0.46 -5.16 -23.82
N ARG A 194 0.54 -3.87 -23.62
CA ARG A 194 1.15 -3.24 -22.46
C ARG A 194 0.46 -1.92 -22.14
N ILE A 195 0.27 -1.67 -20.84
CA ILE A 195 -0.27 -0.42 -20.32
C ILE A 195 0.68 0.07 -19.25
N ASN A 196 1.28 1.22 -19.45
CA ASN A 196 2.21 1.84 -18.51
C ASN A 196 1.80 3.29 -18.24
N TYR A 197 2.20 3.78 -17.08
CA TYR A 197 2.14 5.23 -16.85
C TYR A 197 3.23 5.94 -17.66
N ASN A 198 2.93 7.17 -18.07
CA ASN A 198 3.97 8.08 -18.52
C ASN A 198 5.00 8.27 -17.39
N GLU A 199 6.27 8.48 -17.77
CA GLU A 199 7.41 8.62 -16.83
C GLU A 199 7.15 9.67 -15.74
N THR A 200 6.59 10.81 -16.12
CA THR A 200 6.27 11.90 -15.18
C THR A 200 5.20 11.49 -14.16
N VAL A 201 4.13 10.82 -14.63
CA VAL A 201 3.06 10.31 -13.77
C VAL A 201 3.58 9.20 -12.87
N ARG A 202 4.38 8.28 -13.41
CA ARG A 202 5.00 7.19 -12.66
C ARG A 202 5.83 7.70 -11.50
N ARG A 203 6.67 8.71 -11.72
CA ARG A 203 7.50 9.32 -10.67
C ARG A 203 6.65 9.92 -9.55
N ARG A 204 5.61 10.69 -9.90
CA ARG A 204 4.68 11.26 -8.91
C ARG A 204 3.93 10.20 -8.09
N ILE A 205 3.56 9.09 -8.73
CA ILE A 205 2.91 7.97 -8.03
C ILE A 205 3.87 7.32 -7.04
N TYR A 206 5.13 7.08 -7.44
CA TYR A 206 6.14 6.54 -6.52
C TYR A 206 6.42 7.49 -5.35
N GLU A 207 6.58 8.78 -5.60
CA GLU A 207 6.76 9.78 -4.53
C GLU A 207 5.58 9.77 -3.55
N ARG A 208 4.35 9.71 -4.06
CA ARG A 208 3.16 9.59 -3.22
C ARG A 208 3.15 8.29 -2.42
N MET A 209 3.42 7.15 -3.05
CA MET A 209 3.49 5.85 -2.35
C MET A 209 4.55 5.84 -1.24
N VAL A 210 5.71 6.43 -1.49
CA VAL A 210 6.77 6.58 -0.48
C VAL A 210 6.28 7.44 0.69
N SER A 211 5.65 8.59 0.39
CA SER A 211 5.08 9.47 1.42
C SER A 211 3.99 8.77 2.25
N GLU A 212 3.06 8.06 1.60
CA GLU A 212 2.03 7.27 2.27
C GLU A 212 2.63 6.20 3.20
N ARG A 213 3.65 5.47 2.72
CA ARG A 213 4.36 4.47 3.55
C ARG A 213 5.09 5.09 4.72
N GLN A 214 5.70 6.27 4.53
CA GLN A 214 6.36 7.00 5.61
C GLN A 214 5.34 7.48 6.66
N GLN A 215 4.17 7.96 6.24
CA GLN A 215 3.09 8.35 7.16
C GLN A 215 2.58 7.15 7.98
N ILE A 216 2.34 6.01 7.33
CA ILE A 216 1.95 4.76 8.01
C ILE A 216 3.02 4.34 9.03
N ALA A 217 4.28 4.35 8.64
CA ALA A 217 5.39 3.99 9.53
C ALA A 217 5.54 4.99 10.70
N ALA A 218 5.33 6.28 10.48
CA ALA A 218 5.34 7.29 11.52
C ALA A 218 4.19 7.10 12.52
N ARG A 219 2.98 6.78 12.02
CA ARG A 219 1.81 6.46 12.83
C ARG A 219 2.08 5.26 13.74
N PHE A 220 2.55 4.14 13.20
CA PHE A 220 2.87 2.96 14.01
C PHE A 220 3.95 3.20 15.05
N ARG A 221 4.98 4.00 14.69
CA ARG A 221 6.00 4.41 15.67
C ARG A 221 5.40 5.24 16.80
N SER A 222 4.53 6.18 16.48
CA SER A 222 3.85 7.02 17.48
C SER A 222 2.91 6.21 18.37
N GLU A 223 2.11 5.31 17.78
CA GLU A 223 1.24 4.39 18.52
C GLU A 223 2.05 3.46 19.45
N GLY A 224 3.14 2.88 18.93
CA GLY A 224 4.04 2.04 19.72
C GLY A 224 4.72 2.79 20.86
N ALA A 225 5.15 4.03 20.64
CA ALA A 225 5.70 4.89 21.69
C ALA A 225 4.64 5.25 22.74
N GLY A 226 3.41 5.52 22.31
CA GLY A 226 2.28 5.77 23.20
C GLY A 226 1.93 4.57 24.08
N GLU A 227 1.86 3.37 23.51
CA GLU A 227 1.60 2.13 24.26
C GLU A 227 2.76 1.81 25.22
N ALA A 228 4.01 2.00 24.79
CA ALA A 228 5.17 1.83 25.69
C ALA A 228 5.10 2.80 26.88
N ALA A 229 4.76 4.07 26.63
CA ALA A 229 4.62 5.06 27.71
C ALA A 229 3.48 4.70 28.68
N LYS A 230 2.34 4.20 28.18
CA LYS A 230 1.23 3.70 29.03
C LYS A 230 1.67 2.53 29.89
N ILE A 231 2.41 1.56 29.34
CA ILE A 231 2.91 0.40 30.08
C ILE A 231 3.89 0.84 31.16
N ILE A 232 4.81 1.75 30.84
CA ILE A 232 5.78 2.31 31.79
C ILE A 232 5.05 3.05 32.92
N GLY A 233 4.10 3.93 32.57
CA GLY A 233 3.31 4.67 33.55
C GLY A 233 2.46 3.76 34.45
N LYS A 234 1.91 2.68 33.89
CA LYS A 234 1.21 1.67 34.69
C LYS A 234 2.14 0.94 35.65
N LYS A 235 3.31 0.52 35.15
CA LYS A 235 4.34 -0.11 35.99
C LYS A 235 4.75 0.77 37.16
N GLU A 236 5.04 2.06 36.91
CA GLU A 236 5.44 3.00 37.96
C GLU A 236 4.34 3.18 39.01
N ARG A 237 3.09 3.35 38.58
CA ARG A 237 1.96 3.43 39.49
C ARG A 237 1.80 2.18 40.33
N ASP A 238 1.85 1.00 39.71
CA ASP A 238 1.69 -0.27 40.38
C ASP A 238 2.84 -0.50 41.41
N LEU A 239 4.07 -0.08 41.08
CA LEU A 239 5.20 -0.10 42.01
C LEU A 239 4.98 0.82 43.19
N GLN A 240 4.56 2.07 42.98
CA GLN A 240 4.27 3.02 44.06
C GLN A 240 3.13 2.54 44.97
N GLU A 241 2.12 1.92 44.40
CA GLU A 241 1.03 1.31 45.16
C GLU A 241 1.54 0.17 46.05
N ILE A 242 2.34 -0.75 45.50
CA ILE A 242 2.93 -1.86 46.26
C ILE A 242 3.84 -1.32 47.38
N GLU A 243 4.69 -0.35 47.11
CA GLU A 243 5.58 0.28 48.09
C GLU A 243 4.77 0.95 49.22
N SER A 244 3.73 1.71 48.86
CA SER A 244 2.84 2.39 49.81
C SER A 244 2.10 1.42 50.68
N VAL A 245 1.52 0.36 50.10
CA VAL A 245 0.80 -0.68 50.86
C VAL A 245 1.77 -1.43 51.77
N SER A 246 2.95 -1.77 51.28
CA SER A 246 3.96 -2.45 52.09
C SER A 246 4.43 -1.57 53.24
N TYR A 247 4.72 -0.28 52.98
CA TYR A 247 5.07 0.67 54.03
C TYR A 247 3.98 0.82 55.10
N LYS A 248 2.71 0.96 54.66
CA LYS A 248 1.56 1.01 55.56
C LYS A 248 1.50 -0.24 56.47
N THR A 249 1.59 -1.44 55.86
CA THR A 249 1.55 -2.70 56.59
C THR A 249 2.68 -2.81 57.62
N VAL A 250 3.90 -2.39 57.23
CA VAL A 250 5.04 -2.36 58.16
C VAL A 250 4.78 -1.41 59.32
N GLN A 251 4.26 -0.20 59.05
CA GLN A 251 3.95 0.77 60.13
C GLN A 251 2.81 0.27 61.04
N GLU A 252 1.82 -0.39 60.49
CA GLU A 252 0.75 -1.01 61.29
C GLU A 252 1.28 -2.11 62.22
N ILE A 253 2.16 -2.99 61.71
CA ILE A 253 2.80 -4.04 62.52
C ILE A 253 3.68 -3.43 63.59
N TYR A 254 4.50 -2.42 63.28
CA TYR A 254 5.32 -1.72 64.28
C TYR A 254 4.41 -1.04 65.33
N GLY A 255 3.37 -0.34 64.88
CA GLY A 255 2.46 0.34 65.82
C GLY A 255 1.71 -0.62 66.72
N GLU A 256 1.25 -1.77 66.22
CA GLU A 256 0.66 -2.80 67.05
C GLU A 256 1.64 -3.44 68.03
N ALA A 257 2.89 -3.69 67.57
CA ALA A 257 3.94 -4.23 68.43
C ALA A 257 4.29 -3.26 69.56
N ASP A 258 4.48 -1.98 69.27
CA ASP A 258 4.78 -0.92 70.21
C ASP A 258 3.62 -0.71 71.22
N ALA A 259 2.36 -0.76 70.71
CA ALA A 259 1.19 -0.69 71.57
C ALA A 259 1.09 -1.89 72.54
N LYS A 260 1.35 -3.11 72.05
CA LYS A 260 1.37 -4.32 72.89
C LYS A 260 2.54 -4.26 73.92
N ALA A 261 3.73 -3.84 73.45
CA ALA A 261 4.87 -3.68 74.37
C ALA A 261 4.56 -2.66 75.48
N SER A 262 4.00 -1.51 75.07
CA SER A 262 3.59 -0.47 76.07
C SER A 262 2.54 -0.95 77.00
N ALA A 263 1.53 -1.73 76.55
CA ALA A 263 0.51 -2.32 77.39
C ALA A 263 1.12 -3.33 78.38
N ILE A 264 2.00 -4.20 77.95
CA ILE A 264 2.71 -5.16 78.78
C ILE A 264 3.53 -4.45 79.90
N TYR A 265 4.25 -3.40 79.46
CA TYR A 265 5.00 -2.60 80.50
C TYR A 265 4.07 -1.89 81.43
N ALA A 266 2.99 -1.27 80.98
CA ALA A 266 2.01 -0.62 81.87
C ALA A 266 1.42 -1.58 82.82
N GLU A 267 0.97 -2.79 82.42
CA GLU A 267 0.39 -3.83 83.29
C GLU A 267 1.42 -4.30 84.34
N ALA A 268 2.69 -4.45 83.94
CA ALA A 268 3.76 -4.89 84.81
C ALA A 268 4.11 -3.86 85.91
N TYR A 269 4.03 -2.56 85.57
CA TYR A 269 4.43 -1.49 86.49
C TYR A 269 3.27 -0.81 87.24
N ASP A 270 2.01 -1.05 86.88
CA ASP A 270 0.81 -0.51 87.56
C ASP A 270 0.33 -1.34 88.75
N GLN A 271 1.16 -2.25 89.24
CA GLN A 271 0.86 -3.10 90.37
C GLN A 271 0.91 -2.39 91.74
N GLY A 272 1.34 -1.13 91.78
CA GLY A 272 1.40 -0.32 92.97
C GLY A 272 2.01 1.05 92.78
N PRO A 273 1.75 1.99 93.76
CA PRO A 273 2.19 3.36 93.57
C PRO A 273 3.75 3.53 93.47
N GLU A 274 4.50 2.69 94.21
CA GLU A 274 5.96 2.73 94.18
C GLU A 274 6.56 2.23 92.83
N THR A 275 5.96 1.21 92.25
CA THR A 275 6.37 0.67 90.96
C THR A 275 6.07 1.62 89.82
N SER A 276 4.92 2.33 89.85
CA SER A 276 4.54 3.34 88.91
C SER A 276 5.44 4.57 88.91
N GLU A 277 5.84 5.04 90.12
CA GLU A 277 6.82 6.14 90.25
C GLU A 277 8.21 5.76 89.71
N PHE A 278 8.66 4.54 89.97
CA PHE A 278 9.93 4.03 89.49
C PHE A 278 9.93 3.91 87.94
N TYR A 279 8.87 3.42 87.34
CA TYR A 279 8.76 3.36 85.89
C TYR A 279 8.75 4.76 85.25
N GLY A 280 7.98 5.69 85.82
CA GLY A 280 7.96 7.07 85.39
C GLY A 280 9.36 7.72 85.40
N PHE A 281 10.13 7.41 86.45
CA PHE A 281 11.51 7.85 86.62
C PHE A 281 12.42 7.25 85.49
N LEU A 282 12.39 5.94 85.26
CA LEU A 282 13.14 5.27 84.25
C LEU A 282 12.79 5.80 82.83
N LYS A 283 11.48 5.99 82.57
CA LYS A 283 11.02 6.50 81.24
C LYS A 283 11.41 7.95 81.00
N THR A 284 11.47 8.72 82.06
CA THR A 284 11.98 10.11 82.01
C THR A 284 13.47 10.15 81.67
N LEU A 285 14.26 9.26 82.28
CA LEU A 285 15.70 9.13 81.96
C LEU A 285 15.91 8.65 80.50
N GLU A 286 15.17 7.68 80.05
CA GLU A 286 15.22 7.18 78.67
C GLU A 286 14.85 8.28 77.65
N SER A 287 13.81 9.05 77.95
CA SER A 287 13.40 10.19 77.12
C SER A 287 14.50 11.27 77.08
N TYR A 288 15.14 11.54 78.20
CA TYR A 288 16.29 12.45 78.21
C TYR A 288 17.48 11.92 77.41
N GLN A 289 17.75 10.62 77.45
CA GLN A 289 18.82 10.01 76.66
C GLN A 289 18.57 10.12 75.14
N GLN A 290 17.28 10.03 74.71
CA GLN A 290 16.90 10.19 73.30
C GLN A 290 16.90 11.65 72.85
N VAL A 291 16.44 12.57 73.69
CA VAL A 291 16.36 14.00 73.34
C VAL A 291 17.73 14.67 73.44
N LEU A 292 18.59 14.25 74.38
CA LEU A 292 19.93 14.78 74.57
C LEU A 292 20.95 14.11 73.60
N SER A 293 20.84 14.33 72.35
CA SER A 293 21.87 13.91 71.35
C SER A 293 23.09 14.83 71.43
N LYS A 294 24.21 14.38 70.80
CA LYS A 294 25.50 15.10 70.82
C LYS A 294 25.45 16.52 70.27
N ASP A 295 24.46 16.84 69.49
CA ASP A 295 24.31 18.13 68.78
C ASP A 295 23.19 19.00 69.38
N THR A 296 22.64 18.63 70.51
CA THR A 296 21.51 19.35 71.14
C THR A 296 22.04 20.37 72.14
N SER A 297 21.76 21.65 71.95
CA SER A 297 22.02 22.72 72.94
C SER A 297 20.79 22.88 73.83
N LEU A 298 20.96 22.65 75.12
CA LEU A 298 19.94 22.82 76.13
C LEU A 298 20.13 24.08 76.96
N ILE A 299 19.10 24.91 77.04
CA ILE A 299 19.06 26.02 77.97
C ILE A 299 18.17 25.57 79.13
N LEU A 300 18.74 25.33 80.26
CA LEU A 300 18.10 24.86 81.47
C LEU A 300 18.01 25.93 82.53
N SER A 301 16.82 26.09 83.11
CA SER A 301 16.66 26.87 84.36
C SER A 301 16.98 25.99 85.56
N THR A 302 17.45 26.58 86.64
CA THR A 302 17.75 25.91 87.93
C THR A 302 16.49 25.22 88.53
N ASP A 303 15.30 25.59 88.09
CA ASP A 303 14.04 24.98 88.51
C ASP A 303 13.50 23.98 87.45
N SER A 304 14.30 23.62 86.44
CA SER A 304 13.90 22.65 85.43
C SER A 304 13.73 21.23 86.05
N PRO A 305 12.84 20.41 85.52
CA PRO A 305 12.63 19.05 85.98
C PRO A 305 13.90 18.20 86.05
N LEU A 306 14.84 18.45 85.16
CA LEU A 306 16.14 17.76 85.14
C LEU A 306 16.97 18.11 86.38
N PHE A 307 17.04 19.37 86.79
CA PHE A 307 17.75 19.79 87.98
C PHE A 307 17.02 19.41 89.28
N GLN A 308 15.70 19.29 89.29
CA GLN A 308 14.88 18.71 90.38
C GLN A 308 15.23 17.26 90.60
N LEU A 309 15.49 16.47 89.59
CA LEU A 309 15.97 15.08 89.68
C LEU A 309 17.31 14.98 90.42
N PHE A 310 18.17 15.98 90.32
CA PHE A 310 19.47 16.04 91.01
C PHE A 310 19.32 16.57 92.45
N LYS A 311 18.22 17.29 92.72
CA LYS A 311 17.97 17.87 94.13
C LYS A 311 17.20 16.98 95.01
N SER A 312 16.41 16.08 94.58
CA SER A 312 15.63 15.16 95.38
C SER A 312 15.46 13.81 94.71
N PHE A 313 15.71 12.73 95.42
CA PHE A 313 15.43 11.36 94.91
C PHE A 313 13.94 11.04 94.85
N THR A 314 13.05 11.98 95.23
CA THR A 314 11.59 11.88 95.10
C THR A 314 11.06 12.87 94.09
N ALA A 315 11.39 12.65 92.82
CA ALA A 315 10.86 13.48 91.75
C ALA A 315 9.45 12.96 91.33
N LYS A 316 8.44 13.75 91.59
CA LYS A 316 7.13 13.51 90.93
C LYS A 316 7.25 13.76 89.47
N PRO A 317 6.86 12.81 88.58
CA PRO A 317 6.90 13.04 87.15
C PRO A 317 5.92 14.14 86.80
N VAL A 318 6.46 15.25 86.28
CA VAL A 318 5.66 16.34 85.66
C VAL A 318 5.50 16.05 84.20
N LEU A 319 4.59 15.19 83.78
CA LEU A 319 4.11 15.07 82.43
C LEU A 319 2.87 15.92 82.30
N SER A 320 3.05 17.17 81.86
CA SER A 320 1.96 17.97 81.30
C SER A 320 1.79 17.55 79.81
N PRO A 321 0.58 17.23 79.37
CA PRO A 321 0.37 16.90 77.95
C PRO A 321 0.65 18.16 77.10
N VAL A 322 1.59 18.04 76.18
CA VAL A 322 1.79 19.03 75.10
C VAL A 322 0.58 18.94 74.16
N THR A 323 -0.36 19.84 74.35
CA THR A 323 -1.43 20.09 73.37
C THR A 323 -0.80 20.69 72.12
N SER A 324 -0.68 19.86 71.09
CA SER A 324 -0.40 20.33 69.73
C SER A 324 -1.65 21.03 69.17
N LYS A 325 -1.76 22.34 69.43
CA LYS A 325 -2.57 23.24 68.60
C LYS A 325 -1.62 24.27 68.03
N ASP A 326 -1.55 24.22 66.71
CA ASP A 326 -1.18 25.24 65.76
C ASP A 326 -0.18 24.74 64.74
N LYS A 327 -0.70 24.22 63.65
CA LYS A 327 -0.21 24.52 62.28
C LYS A 327 -1.06 23.77 61.25
N ALA A 328 -2.25 24.31 61.04
CA ALA A 328 -2.91 24.20 59.76
C ALA A 328 -3.18 25.64 59.32
N ASP A 329 -2.27 26.25 58.61
CA ASP A 329 -2.62 27.22 57.58
C ASP A 329 -1.37 27.55 56.71
N LYS A 330 -1.64 27.63 55.44
CA LYS A 330 -0.81 28.13 54.33
C LYS A 330 0.19 27.20 53.70
N THR A 331 -0.27 26.57 52.61
CA THR A 331 0.44 26.68 51.35
C THR A 331 -0.54 26.58 50.20
N SER A 332 -0.83 27.73 49.63
CA SER A 332 -1.49 27.95 48.34
C SER A 332 -0.59 27.45 47.23
N ALA A 333 -1.17 26.78 46.28
CA ALA A 333 -0.58 26.43 45.01
C ALA A 333 -0.17 27.67 44.17
N PRO A 334 0.83 27.60 43.36
CA PRO A 334 0.92 28.45 42.18
C PRO A 334 0.57 27.66 40.92
N ASP A 335 -0.26 28.32 40.10
CA ASP A 335 -0.67 27.97 38.77
C ASP A 335 0.47 27.67 37.81
N ALA A 336 0.17 26.72 36.96
CA ALA A 336 0.94 26.37 35.77
C ALA A 336 0.78 27.42 34.65
N LYS A 337 1.83 27.55 33.91
CA LYS A 337 1.79 27.88 32.52
C LYS A 337 2.29 26.72 31.67
#